data_4f9d4667c3b656b8df12e851da1ff96f
#
_entry.id   4f9d4667c3b656b8df12e851da1ff96f
#
_cell.length_a   1.000
_cell.length_b   1.000
_cell.length_c   1.000
_cell.angle_alpha   90.00
_cell.angle_beta   90.00
_cell.angle_gamma   90.00
#
_symmetry.space_group_name_H-M   'P 1'
#
loop_
_entity.id
_entity.type
_entity.pdbx_description
1 polymer ?
#
loop_
_entity_poly.entity_id
_entity_poly.type
_entity_poly.pdbx_seq_one_letter_code
_entity_poly.pdbx_strand_id
1 'polypeptide(L)'
;GLSFGCSFFPEAIIDQPAQFDFYDGGGLDIAFLGAVEVDAQGNVNVASFGNRFAGVGGFVNIAQCARRIVFCATLTAKGAPKFVRQVKHVCFHGPSALRRGQSVLFVTEVGVFALEADGLRLIELRPGLDAHRDVFSRMEFTPNIHPNCGIYEK
;
A
#
# COMPACT_ATOMS: atom_id res chain seq x y z
N GLY A 1 -14.12 13.12 2.63
CA GLY A 1 -15.33 13.77 3.13
C GLY A 1 -15.02 15.06 3.88
N LEU A 2 -16.04 15.79 4.32
CA LEU A 2 -15.87 17.06 5.04
C LEU A 2 -15.22 16.92 6.43
N SER A 3 -15.19 15.70 6.97
CA SER A 3 -14.57 15.36 8.26
C SER A 3 -13.14 14.82 8.14
N PHE A 4 -12.51 14.98 6.98
CA PHE A 4 -11.13 14.56 6.78
C PHE A 4 -10.19 15.27 7.78
N GLY A 5 -9.36 14.49 8.45
CA GLY A 5 -8.43 15.00 9.47
C GLY A 5 -9.06 15.32 10.83
N CYS A 6 -10.38 15.16 11.01
CA CYS A 6 -11.02 15.33 12.30
C CYS A 6 -10.82 14.09 13.19
N SER A 7 -10.64 14.34 14.49
CA SER A 7 -10.49 13.31 15.52
C SER A 7 -11.60 13.46 16.56
N PHE A 8 -11.98 12.35 17.21
CA PHE A 8 -12.89 12.36 18.36
C PHE A 8 -12.09 12.30 19.65
N PHE A 9 -12.36 13.22 20.57
CA PHE A 9 -11.71 13.28 21.89
C PHE A 9 -10.18 13.23 21.82
N PRO A 10 -9.51 14.12 21.03
CA PRO A 10 -8.06 14.13 20.96
C PRO A 10 -7.45 14.57 22.31
N GLU A 11 -6.33 13.96 22.68
CA GLU A 11 -5.56 14.41 23.85
C GLU A 11 -4.84 15.73 23.60
N ALA A 12 -4.49 16.00 22.32
CA ALA A 12 -3.87 17.25 21.89
C ALA A 12 -4.25 17.57 20.45
N ILE A 13 -4.20 18.85 20.11
CA ILE A 13 -4.27 19.36 18.74
C ILE A 13 -3.00 20.14 18.51
N ILE A 14 -2.22 19.73 17.52
CA ILE A 14 -0.98 20.38 17.08
C ILE A 14 -1.13 20.90 15.67
N ASP A 15 -0.31 21.84 15.27
CA ASP A 15 -0.29 22.35 13.91
C ASP A 15 0.33 21.31 12.94
N GLN A 16 0.02 21.45 11.66
CA GLN A 16 0.49 20.52 10.64
C GLN A 16 2.02 20.49 10.51
N PRO A 17 2.77 21.59 10.54
CA PRO A 17 4.23 21.54 10.51
C PRO A 17 4.82 20.69 11.64
N ALA A 18 4.41 20.90 12.88
CA ALA A 18 4.90 20.13 14.02
C ALA A 18 4.56 18.63 13.91
N GLN A 19 3.38 18.31 13.38
CA GLN A 19 2.99 16.93 13.12
C GLN A 19 3.89 16.28 12.07
N PHE A 20 4.21 16.98 10.99
CA PHE A 20 5.08 16.45 9.94
C PHE A 20 6.54 16.38 10.35
N ASP A 21 7.03 17.30 11.18
CA ASP A 21 8.36 17.21 11.80
C ASP A 21 8.49 15.92 12.63
N PHE A 22 7.43 15.54 13.36
CA PHE A 22 7.39 14.25 14.06
C PHE A 22 7.45 13.05 13.11
N TYR A 23 6.71 13.09 11.99
CA TYR A 23 6.73 12.01 10.99
C TYR A 23 8.11 11.91 10.33
N ASP A 24 8.66 13.02 9.87
CA ASP A 24 9.94 13.11 9.18
C ASP A 24 11.11 12.76 10.12
N GLY A 25 10.96 13.02 11.42
CA GLY A 25 11.86 12.60 12.49
C GLY A 25 11.82 11.10 12.82
N GLY A 26 11.01 10.30 12.12
CA GLY A 26 10.90 8.84 12.33
C GLY A 26 9.96 8.44 13.47
N GLY A 27 9.01 9.29 13.82
CA GLY A 27 8.04 9.07 14.90
C GLY A 27 6.97 8.01 14.61
N LEU A 28 6.92 7.46 13.37
CA LEU A 28 5.94 6.46 12.97
C LEU A 28 6.53 5.05 12.94
N ASP A 29 6.08 4.18 13.82
CA ASP A 29 6.44 2.74 13.77
C ASP A 29 5.71 2.02 12.65
N ILE A 30 4.46 2.38 12.36
CA ILE A 30 3.63 1.79 11.31
C ILE A 30 2.68 2.82 10.72
N ALA A 31 2.47 2.74 9.40
CA ALA A 31 1.48 3.54 8.69
C ALA A 31 0.55 2.63 7.87
N PHE A 32 -0.75 2.91 7.94
CA PHE A 32 -1.77 2.29 7.10
C PHE A 32 -2.20 3.29 6.03
N LEU A 33 -1.97 2.96 4.77
CA LEU A 33 -2.17 3.87 3.64
C LEU A 33 -3.02 3.22 2.55
N GLY A 34 -3.80 4.02 1.84
CA GLY A 34 -4.48 3.56 0.64
C GLY A 34 -3.54 3.49 -0.57
N ALA A 35 -3.91 2.70 -1.58
CA ALA A 35 -3.26 2.66 -2.88
C ALA A 35 -4.28 2.77 -4.01
N VAL A 36 -3.95 3.50 -5.07
CA VAL A 36 -4.75 3.58 -6.30
C VAL A 36 -4.28 2.56 -7.31
N GLU A 37 -2.98 2.53 -7.59
CA GLU A 37 -2.31 1.55 -8.44
C GLU A 37 -1.07 1.03 -7.72
N VAL A 38 -0.73 -0.23 -7.98
CA VAL A 38 0.46 -0.93 -7.46
C VAL A 38 1.07 -1.71 -8.61
N ASP A 39 2.39 -1.68 -8.80
CA ASP A 39 3.08 -2.51 -9.78
C ASP A 39 3.85 -3.68 -9.13
N ALA A 40 4.42 -4.54 -9.98
CA ALA A 40 5.15 -5.73 -9.54
C ALA A 40 6.36 -5.43 -8.63
N GLN A 41 6.94 -4.25 -8.73
CA GLN A 41 8.06 -3.80 -7.90
C GLN A 41 7.60 -3.15 -6.58
N GLY A 42 6.28 -3.12 -6.33
CA GLY A 42 5.69 -2.47 -5.16
C GLY A 42 5.74 -0.95 -5.21
N ASN A 43 5.88 -0.36 -6.40
CA ASN A 43 5.66 1.06 -6.55
C ASN A 43 4.17 1.36 -6.42
N VAL A 44 3.83 2.51 -5.84
CA VAL A 44 2.44 2.89 -5.57
C VAL A 44 2.14 4.27 -6.14
N ASN A 45 1.00 4.36 -6.83
CA ASN A 45 0.37 5.61 -7.22
C ASN A 45 -0.80 5.93 -6.29
N VAL A 46 -0.85 7.17 -5.81
CA VAL A 46 -1.99 7.76 -5.09
C VAL A 46 -2.40 9.12 -5.68
N ALA A 47 -1.60 9.67 -6.61
CA ALA A 47 -1.76 11.02 -7.13
C ALA A 47 -2.88 11.15 -8.15
N SER A 48 -3.22 10.07 -8.87
CA SER A 48 -4.20 10.14 -9.95
C SER A 48 -5.19 8.97 -9.93
N PHE A 49 -6.44 9.29 -10.23
CA PHE A 49 -7.57 8.36 -10.34
C PHE A 49 -8.15 8.49 -11.75
N GLY A 50 -7.80 7.58 -12.64
CA GLY A 50 -8.18 7.70 -14.04
C GLY A 50 -7.61 8.99 -14.67
N ASN A 51 -8.48 9.93 -15.06
CA ASN A 51 -8.09 11.21 -15.64
C ASN A 51 -8.01 12.37 -14.63
N ARG A 52 -8.32 12.11 -13.35
CA ARG A 52 -8.28 13.13 -12.30
C ARG A 52 -6.95 13.06 -11.56
N PHE A 53 -6.23 14.16 -11.51
CA PHE A 53 -5.05 14.34 -10.66
C PHE A 53 -5.48 14.98 -9.34
N ALA A 54 -5.26 14.27 -8.23
CA ALA A 54 -5.64 14.71 -6.87
C ALA A 54 -4.45 15.22 -6.05
N GLY A 55 -3.23 14.91 -6.48
CA GLY A 55 -2.02 15.17 -5.71
C GLY A 55 -1.74 14.11 -4.64
N VAL A 56 -0.65 14.26 -3.92
CA VAL A 56 -0.17 13.26 -2.94
C VAL A 56 -0.48 13.63 -1.49
N GLY A 57 -0.74 14.92 -1.19
CA GLY A 57 -0.90 15.39 0.20
C GLY A 57 0.29 14.99 1.07
N GLY A 58 0.03 14.52 2.28
CA GLY A 58 1.05 14.05 3.22
C GLY A 58 1.57 12.63 2.98
N PHE A 59 1.10 11.96 1.93
CA PHE A 59 1.43 10.55 1.68
C PHE A 59 2.94 10.30 1.57
N VAL A 60 3.66 11.17 0.86
CA VAL A 60 5.09 10.97 0.60
C VAL A 60 5.91 11.00 1.89
N ASN A 61 5.69 11.99 2.77
CA ASN A 61 6.37 12.09 4.06
C ASN A 61 6.09 10.86 4.93
N ILE A 62 4.81 10.51 5.10
CA ILE A 62 4.39 9.38 5.91
C ILE A 62 5.00 8.06 5.36
N ALA A 63 4.88 7.83 4.05
CA ALA A 63 5.36 6.61 3.42
C ALA A 63 6.89 6.49 3.39
N GLN A 64 7.63 7.62 3.40
CA GLN A 64 9.10 7.57 3.45
C GLN A 64 9.64 7.31 4.85
N CYS A 65 8.94 7.78 5.89
CA CYS A 65 9.50 7.84 7.24
C CYS A 65 8.98 6.75 8.17
N ALA A 66 7.82 6.15 7.89
CA ALA A 66 7.30 5.02 8.69
C ALA A 66 8.20 3.78 8.54
N ARG A 67 8.48 3.09 9.65
CA ARG A 67 9.30 1.86 9.65
C ARG A 67 8.60 0.69 8.97
N ARG A 68 7.28 0.59 9.15
CA ARG A 68 6.42 -0.42 8.53
C ARG A 68 5.28 0.27 7.79
N ILE A 69 4.97 -0.23 6.61
CA ILE A 69 3.88 0.30 5.80
C ILE A 69 2.94 -0.84 5.44
N VAL A 70 1.65 -0.58 5.63
CA VAL A 70 0.58 -1.47 5.20
C VAL A 70 -0.29 -0.70 4.22
N PHE A 71 -0.20 -1.06 2.95
CA PHE A 71 -1.11 -0.56 1.93
C PHE A 71 -2.40 -1.37 1.96
N CYS A 72 -3.52 -0.70 2.24
CA CYS A 72 -4.85 -1.29 2.21
C CYS A 72 -5.52 -0.93 0.88
N ALA A 73 -5.78 -1.93 0.04
CA ALA A 73 -6.36 -1.73 -1.27
C ALA A 73 -7.26 -2.91 -1.67
N THR A 74 -8.25 -2.67 -2.51
CA THR A 74 -8.93 -3.75 -3.23
C THR A 74 -8.11 -4.15 -4.45
N LEU A 75 -8.25 -5.40 -4.89
CA LEU A 75 -7.54 -5.89 -6.08
C LEU A 75 -7.98 -5.16 -7.36
N THR A 76 -9.25 -4.77 -7.41
CA THR A 76 -9.84 -4.04 -8.53
C THR A 76 -10.67 -2.85 -8.05
N ALA A 77 -10.89 -1.87 -8.92
CA ALA A 77 -11.82 -0.78 -8.70
C ALA A 77 -12.74 -0.62 -9.92
N LYS A 78 -14.07 -0.74 -9.73
CA LYS A 78 -15.05 -0.67 -10.82
C LYS A 78 -14.74 -1.64 -11.98
N GLY A 79 -14.22 -2.84 -11.66
CA GLY A 79 -13.84 -3.85 -12.63
C GLY A 79 -12.44 -3.66 -13.26
N ALA A 80 -11.77 -2.54 -13.06
CA ALA A 80 -10.42 -2.31 -13.54
C ALA A 80 -9.36 -2.81 -12.53
N PRO A 81 -8.26 -3.45 -12.96
CA PRO A 81 -7.17 -3.83 -12.09
C PRO A 81 -6.53 -2.62 -11.40
N LYS A 82 -6.18 -2.77 -10.14
CA LYS A 82 -5.33 -1.82 -9.42
C LYS A 82 -3.89 -2.29 -9.33
N PHE A 83 -3.66 -3.59 -9.50
CA PHE A 83 -2.34 -4.20 -9.62
C PHE A 83 -1.98 -4.23 -11.10
N VAL A 84 -1.21 -3.23 -11.54
CA VAL A 84 -0.95 -2.89 -12.94
C VAL A 84 0.50 -3.18 -13.32
N ARG A 85 0.80 -3.29 -14.62
CA ARG A 85 2.18 -3.52 -15.10
C ARG A 85 3.12 -2.41 -14.68
N GLN A 86 2.65 -1.18 -14.72
CA GLN A 86 3.40 0.02 -14.35
C GLN A 86 2.43 1.07 -13.84
N VAL A 87 2.74 1.63 -12.67
CA VAL A 87 1.97 2.74 -12.11
C VAL A 87 2.11 4.02 -12.94
N LYS A 88 1.05 4.81 -13.06
CA LYS A 88 1.08 6.08 -13.80
C LYS A 88 2.02 7.11 -13.18
N HIS A 89 2.06 7.15 -11.85
CA HIS A 89 2.93 8.04 -11.09
C HIS A 89 3.54 7.26 -9.94
N VAL A 90 4.85 7.38 -9.74
CA VAL A 90 5.54 6.75 -8.63
C VAL A 90 5.51 7.70 -7.43
N CYS A 91 4.49 7.56 -6.57
CA CYS A 91 4.37 8.30 -5.31
C CYS A 91 5.13 7.61 -4.18
N PHE A 92 5.28 6.29 -4.25
CA PHE A 92 6.09 5.46 -3.38
C PHE A 92 6.92 4.52 -4.24
N HIS A 93 8.23 4.44 -3.98
CA HIS A 93 9.14 3.61 -4.75
C HIS A 93 9.58 2.40 -3.93
N GLY A 94 9.04 1.22 -4.27
CA GLY A 94 9.24 -0.04 -3.54
C GLY A 94 10.71 -0.41 -3.33
N PRO A 95 11.56 -0.44 -4.39
CA PRO A 95 12.98 -0.77 -4.23
C PRO A 95 13.75 0.18 -3.30
N SER A 96 13.37 1.46 -3.24
CA SER A 96 13.98 2.41 -2.30
C SER A 96 13.55 2.16 -0.87
N ALA A 97 12.30 1.75 -0.66
CA ALA A 97 11.79 1.38 0.66
C ALA A 97 12.55 0.19 1.24
N LEU A 98 12.77 -0.86 0.44
CA LEU A 98 13.59 -2.01 0.85
C LEU A 98 15.02 -1.62 1.20
N ARG A 99 15.66 -0.75 0.41
CA ARG A 99 17.02 -0.25 0.73
C ARG A 99 17.08 0.52 2.04
N ARG A 100 15.99 1.19 2.44
CA ARG A 100 15.86 1.85 3.75
C ARG A 100 15.53 0.90 4.89
N GLY A 101 15.32 -0.39 4.60
CA GLY A 101 14.94 -1.39 5.59
C GLY A 101 13.48 -1.33 6.03
N GLN A 102 12.61 -0.69 5.23
CA GLN A 102 11.17 -0.65 5.52
C GLN A 102 10.53 -2.00 5.23
N SER A 103 9.64 -2.44 6.13
CA SER A 103 8.73 -3.57 5.88
C SER A 103 7.47 -3.06 5.21
N VAL A 104 7.11 -3.65 4.06
CA VAL A 104 5.98 -3.19 3.26
C VAL A 104 5.04 -4.36 2.95
N LEU A 105 3.79 -4.21 3.33
CA LEU A 105 2.72 -5.14 3.03
C LEU A 105 1.63 -4.49 2.19
N PHE A 106 0.97 -5.29 1.36
CA PHE A 106 -0.22 -4.92 0.61
C PHE A 106 -1.34 -5.86 1.02
N VAL A 107 -2.29 -5.36 1.78
CA VAL A 107 -3.45 -6.11 2.29
C VAL A 107 -4.64 -5.85 1.39
N THR A 108 -5.22 -6.92 0.88
CA THR A 108 -6.38 -6.88 -0.01
C THR A 108 -7.52 -7.75 0.52
N GLU A 109 -8.68 -7.66 -0.13
CA GLU A 109 -9.83 -8.52 0.18
C GLU A 109 -9.62 -9.99 -0.14
N VAL A 110 -8.57 -10.33 -0.89
CA VAL A 110 -8.28 -11.70 -1.34
C VAL A 110 -7.04 -12.31 -0.73
N GLY A 111 -6.10 -11.48 -0.26
CA GLY A 111 -4.83 -11.96 0.28
C GLY A 111 -3.89 -10.83 0.68
N VAL A 112 -2.75 -11.21 1.21
CA VAL A 112 -1.67 -10.31 1.64
C VAL A 112 -0.44 -10.55 0.79
N PHE A 113 0.15 -9.47 0.30
CA PHE A 113 1.42 -9.50 -0.42
C PHE A 113 2.49 -8.79 0.39
N ALA A 114 3.68 -9.36 0.44
CA ALA A 114 4.88 -8.71 0.97
C ALA A 114 5.72 -8.15 -0.18
N LEU A 115 6.39 -7.04 0.05
CA LEU A 115 7.42 -6.54 -0.85
C LEU A 115 8.75 -7.19 -0.48
N GLU A 116 9.33 -7.90 -1.44
CA GLU A 116 10.64 -8.54 -1.33
C GLU A 116 11.60 -8.04 -2.42
N ALA A 117 12.85 -8.50 -2.38
CA ALA A 117 13.89 -8.03 -3.30
C ALA A 117 13.58 -8.28 -4.78
N ASP A 118 12.83 -9.33 -5.07
CA ASP A 118 12.39 -9.75 -6.40
C ASP A 118 10.97 -9.23 -6.78
N GLY A 119 10.39 -8.37 -5.95
CA GLY A 119 9.07 -7.76 -6.18
C GLY A 119 8.01 -8.22 -5.18
N LEU A 120 6.74 -8.11 -5.58
CA LEU A 120 5.62 -8.52 -4.75
C LEU A 120 5.52 -10.04 -4.68
N ARG A 121 5.26 -10.55 -3.46
CA ARG A 121 5.07 -11.97 -3.18
C ARG A 121 3.80 -12.20 -2.37
N LEU A 122 2.94 -13.08 -2.84
CA LEU A 122 1.74 -13.51 -2.07
C LEU A 122 2.20 -14.34 -0.87
N ILE A 123 1.90 -13.88 0.33
CA ILE A 123 2.28 -14.53 1.60
C ILE A 123 1.09 -15.13 2.35
N GLU A 124 -0.10 -14.60 2.12
CA GLU A 124 -1.34 -15.13 2.69
C GLU A 124 -2.45 -15.07 1.67
N LEU A 125 -3.30 -16.10 1.63
CA LEU A 125 -4.45 -16.21 0.75
C LEU A 125 -5.72 -16.43 1.58
N ARG A 126 -6.80 -15.78 1.18
CA ARG A 126 -8.10 -15.99 1.81
C ARG A 126 -8.59 -17.43 1.61
N PRO A 127 -9.19 -18.08 2.64
CA PRO A 127 -9.72 -19.44 2.54
C PRO A 127 -10.68 -19.61 1.36
N GLY A 128 -10.54 -20.72 0.64
CA GLY A 128 -11.42 -21.09 -0.47
C GLY A 128 -11.10 -20.42 -1.81
N LEU A 129 -10.07 -19.56 -1.88
CA LEU A 129 -9.61 -18.98 -3.15
C LEU A 129 -8.43 -19.76 -3.73
N ASP A 130 -8.33 -19.75 -5.06
CA ASP A 130 -7.17 -20.18 -5.83
C ASP A 130 -6.36 -18.97 -6.28
N ALA A 131 -5.04 -18.99 -6.03
CA ALA A 131 -4.16 -17.85 -6.29
C ALA A 131 -4.17 -17.45 -7.78
N HIS A 132 -4.11 -18.40 -8.70
CA HIS A 132 -4.05 -18.11 -10.13
C HIS A 132 -5.41 -17.68 -10.68
N ARG A 133 -6.46 -18.48 -10.37
CA ARG A 133 -7.81 -18.26 -10.90
C ARG A 133 -8.48 -17.01 -10.29
N ASP A 134 -8.37 -16.83 -8.98
CA ASP A 134 -9.20 -15.84 -8.26
C ASP A 134 -8.45 -14.54 -7.94
N VAL A 135 -7.10 -14.57 -7.98
CA VAL A 135 -6.26 -13.42 -7.65
C VAL A 135 -5.48 -12.93 -8.88
N PHE A 136 -4.56 -13.72 -9.42
CA PHE A 136 -3.65 -13.26 -10.46
C PHE A 136 -4.35 -12.98 -11.80
N SER A 137 -5.45 -13.68 -12.12
CA SER A 137 -6.27 -13.38 -13.30
C SER A 137 -6.86 -11.96 -13.30
N ARG A 138 -6.90 -11.30 -12.14
CA ARG A 138 -7.41 -9.94 -11.94
C ARG A 138 -6.31 -8.88 -11.81
N MET A 139 -5.05 -9.30 -12.01
CA MET A 139 -3.86 -8.44 -12.00
C MET A 139 -3.26 -8.37 -13.40
N GLU A 140 -2.50 -7.32 -13.70
CA GLU A 140 -1.78 -7.20 -14.97
C GLU A 140 -0.37 -7.83 -14.94
N PHE A 141 0.02 -8.42 -13.82
CA PHE A 141 1.26 -9.19 -13.64
C PHE A 141 1.01 -10.37 -12.71
N THR A 142 1.92 -11.33 -12.70
CA THR A 142 1.84 -12.50 -11.81
C THR A 142 2.93 -12.38 -10.74
N PRO A 143 2.57 -12.13 -9.47
CA PRO A 143 3.53 -12.13 -8.38
C PRO A 143 4.00 -13.55 -8.04
N ASN A 144 5.15 -13.65 -7.37
CA ASN A 144 5.60 -14.91 -6.80
C ASN A 144 4.69 -15.34 -5.65
N ILE A 145 4.63 -16.65 -5.37
CA ILE A 145 3.95 -17.20 -4.20
C ILE A 145 5.03 -17.60 -3.19
N HIS A 146 4.86 -17.21 -1.93
CA HIS A 146 5.76 -17.64 -0.87
C HIS A 146 5.62 -19.16 -0.65
N PRO A 147 6.71 -19.95 -0.50
CA PRO A 147 6.64 -21.40 -0.29
C PRO A 147 5.74 -21.81 0.89
N ASN A 148 5.70 -20.96 1.94
CA ASN A 148 4.84 -21.14 3.11
C ASN A 148 3.67 -20.14 3.07
N CYS A 149 3.05 -19.95 1.89
CA CYS A 149 1.89 -19.07 1.78
C CYS A 149 0.79 -19.57 2.73
N GLY A 150 0.46 -18.74 3.71
CA GLY A 150 -0.53 -19.04 4.73
C GLY A 150 -1.96 -18.88 4.21
N ILE A 151 -2.91 -19.53 4.91
CA ILE A 151 -4.34 -19.21 4.77
C ILE A 151 -4.69 -18.38 5.99
N TYR A 152 -5.11 -17.13 5.81
CA TYR A 152 -5.53 -16.33 6.95
C TYR A 152 -6.96 -16.68 7.35
N GLU A 153 -7.13 -16.98 8.64
CA GLU A 153 -8.44 -17.13 9.23
C GLU A 153 -9.05 -15.75 9.56
N LYS A 154 -10.40 -15.67 9.53
CA LYS A 154 -11.12 -14.43 9.85
C LYS A 154 -10.98 -14.03 11.29
#